data_cd74def48f497ea37829d8f7f0d36054
#
_entry.id   cd74def48f497ea37829d8f7f0d36054
#
_cell.length_a   1.000
_cell.length_b   1.000
_cell.length_c   1.000
_cell.angle_alpha   90.00
_cell.angle_beta   90.00
_cell.angle_gamma   90.00
#
_symmetry.space_group_name_H-M   'P 1'
#
loop_
_entity.id
_entity.type
_entity.pdbx_description
1 polymer ?
#
loop_
_entity_poly.entity_id
_entity_poly.type
_entity_poly.pdbx_seq_one_letter_code
_entity_poly.pdbx_strand_id
1 'polypeptide(L)'
;IRFLKWEYINFDDCIINIPAEELKNNKPLDVPLANQAIDILKAMQAITGDKEYVFVTSRGKDTPLSENTTTKAIQRLINPVTGKPFGSGYMTSHGFRHTASTMLNELGYHSDIIELQLAHTNKDRIRATYNKAQWMEKRINMMQSWADYLDGLKNQGNVTPINKKVI
;
A
#
# COMPACT_ATOMS: atom_id res chain seq x y z
N ILE A 1 -5.14 5.90 2.15
CA ILE A 1 -5.80 5.40 0.92
C ILE A 1 -7.16 6.04 0.67
N ARG A 2 -7.98 6.34 1.70
CA ARG A 2 -9.34 6.87 1.52
C ARG A 2 -9.41 8.25 0.89
N PHE A 3 -8.36 9.07 1.04
CA PHE A 3 -8.21 10.40 0.45
C PHE A 3 -7.28 10.39 -0.77
N LEU A 4 -7.01 9.22 -1.37
CA LEU A 4 -6.22 9.14 -2.57
C LEU A 4 -6.98 9.78 -3.72
N LYS A 5 -6.39 10.80 -4.34
CA LYS A 5 -6.93 11.49 -5.50
C LYS A 5 -6.30 10.97 -6.79
N TRP A 6 -7.05 11.07 -7.89
CA TRP A 6 -6.53 10.70 -9.20
C TRP A 6 -5.37 11.57 -9.65
N GLU A 7 -5.37 12.84 -9.30
CA GLU A 7 -4.28 13.78 -9.63
C GLU A 7 -2.93 13.41 -9.03
N TYR A 8 -2.90 12.56 -7.98
CA TYR A 8 -1.65 12.10 -7.36
C TYR A 8 -1.04 10.89 -8.07
N ILE A 9 -1.78 10.26 -8.99
CA ILE A 9 -1.34 9.02 -9.65
C ILE A 9 -0.67 9.34 -10.97
N ASN A 10 0.61 9.04 -11.05
CA ASN A 10 1.38 9.08 -12.28
C ASN A 10 1.53 7.65 -12.80
N PHE A 11 0.76 7.30 -13.84
CA PHE A 11 0.78 5.98 -14.44
C PHE A 11 2.02 5.76 -15.32
N ASP A 12 2.61 6.81 -15.87
CA ASP A 12 3.79 6.72 -16.74
C ASP A 12 5.02 6.34 -15.93
N ASP A 13 5.18 6.97 -14.76
CA ASP A 13 6.28 6.69 -13.83
C ASP A 13 5.94 5.58 -12.82
N CYS A 14 4.71 5.07 -12.81
CA CYS A 14 4.22 4.06 -11.87
C CYS A 14 4.39 4.49 -10.40
N ILE A 15 4.06 5.73 -10.06
CA ILE A 15 4.16 6.28 -8.70
C ILE A 15 2.91 7.06 -8.29
N ILE A 16 2.71 7.16 -6.97
CA ILE A 16 1.77 8.10 -6.36
C ILE A 16 2.59 9.23 -5.76
N ASN A 17 2.36 10.47 -6.23
CA ASN A 17 2.98 11.68 -5.71
C ASN A 17 2.07 12.29 -4.64
N ILE A 18 2.35 12.05 -3.36
CA ILE A 18 1.56 12.61 -2.26
C ILE A 18 2.17 13.97 -1.87
N PRO A 19 1.42 15.07 -2.01
CA PRO A 19 1.93 16.38 -1.67
C PRO A 19 2.11 16.55 -0.15
N ALA A 20 2.96 17.50 0.24
CA ALA A 20 3.38 17.71 1.63
C ALA A 20 2.21 18.00 2.57
N GLU A 21 1.24 18.78 2.10
CA GLU A 21 0.05 19.22 2.84
C GLU A 21 -0.89 18.06 3.23
N GLU A 22 -0.85 16.95 2.49
CA GLU A 22 -1.63 15.76 2.78
C GLU A 22 -0.98 14.85 3.86
N LEU A 23 0.25 15.14 4.25
CA LEU A 23 1.02 14.33 5.18
C LEU A 23 1.28 15.05 6.50
N LYS A 24 1.09 14.35 7.61
CA LYS A 24 1.29 14.86 8.98
C LYS A 24 2.68 15.45 9.25
N ASN A 25 3.69 14.95 8.51
CA ASN A 25 5.07 15.41 8.63
C ASN A 25 5.40 16.59 7.69
N ASN A 26 4.43 17.06 6.93
CA ASN A 26 4.55 18.16 5.96
C ASN A 26 5.73 17.97 4.99
N LYS A 27 5.93 16.74 4.49
CA LYS A 27 6.96 16.40 3.50
C LYS A 27 6.33 15.58 2.38
N PRO A 28 6.61 15.89 1.09
CA PRO A 28 6.07 15.12 -0.03
C PRO A 28 6.62 13.71 -0.01
N LEU A 29 5.82 12.76 -0.49
CA LEU A 29 6.18 11.36 -0.57
C LEU A 29 5.80 10.76 -1.93
N ASP A 30 6.80 10.24 -2.62
CA ASP A 30 6.60 9.42 -3.81
C ASP A 30 6.49 7.95 -3.40
N VAL A 31 5.39 7.30 -3.76
CA VAL A 31 5.10 5.91 -3.43
C VAL A 31 5.13 5.07 -4.70
N PRO A 32 6.11 4.18 -4.89
CA PRO A 32 6.16 3.32 -6.05
C PRO A 32 5.02 2.31 -6.03
N LEU A 33 4.46 2.04 -7.21
CA LEU A 33 3.37 1.11 -7.43
C LEU A 33 3.91 -0.20 -8.03
N ALA A 34 3.54 -1.32 -7.42
CA ALA A 34 3.70 -2.63 -8.05
C ALA A 34 2.68 -2.80 -9.19
N ASN A 35 2.95 -3.71 -10.13
CA ASN A 35 2.08 -3.96 -11.30
C ASN A 35 0.64 -4.29 -10.86
N GLN A 36 0.46 -5.10 -9.83
CA GLN A 36 -0.86 -5.45 -9.30
C GLN A 36 -1.62 -4.23 -8.76
N ALA A 37 -0.92 -3.27 -8.16
CA ALA A 37 -1.54 -2.03 -7.70
C ALA A 37 -1.95 -1.14 -8.88
N ILE A 38 -1.14 -1.10 -9.94
CA ILE A 38 -1.48 -0.38 -11.19
C ILE A 38 -2.72 -0.98 -11.82
N ASP A 39 -2.82 -2.31 -11.90
CA ASP A 39 -3.99 -2.99 -12.47
C ASP A 39 -5.27 -2.68 -11.69
N ILE A 40 -5.19 -2.67 -10.35
CA ILE A 40 -6.31 -2.26 -9.49
C ILE A 40 -6.70 -0.81 -9.76
N LEU A 41 -5.73 0.10 -9.87
CA LEU A 41 -6.01 1.52 -10.14
C LEU A 41 -6.61 1.73 -11.51
N LYS A 42 -6.14 1.03 -12.55
CA LYS A 42 -6.74 1.06 -13.90
C LYS A 42 -8.18 0.53 -13.88
N ALA A 43 -8.47 -0.55 -13.15
CA ALA A 43 -9.83 -1.04 -12.99
C ALA A 43 -10.73 -0.02 -12.26
N MET A 44 -10.19 0.65 -11.24
CA MET A 44 -10.91 1.72 -10.54
C MET A 44 -11.13 2.95 -11.40
N GLN A 45 -10.22 3.26 -12.33
CA GLN A 45 -10.36 4.40 -13.23
C GLN A 45 -11.60 4.28 -14.14
N ALA A 46 -11.96 3.07 -14.53
CA ALA A 46 -13.20 2.82 -15.28
C ALA A 46 -14.47 3.12 -14.45
N ILE A 47 -14.37 3.14 -13.12
CA ILE A 47 -15.51 3.31 -12.21
C ILE A 47 -15.59 4.74 -11.65
N THR A 48 -14.44 5.32 -11.30
CA THR A 48 -14.34 6.61 -10.58
C THR A 48 -13.39 7.60 -11.24
N GLY A 49 -12.96 7.36 -12.47
CA GLY A 49 -12.01 8.24 -13.17
C GLY A 49 -12.55 9.64 -13.47
N ASP A 50 -13.86 9.83 -13.39
CA ASP A 50 -14.54 11.13 -13.49
C ASP A 50 -14.71 11.84 -12.14
N LYS A 51 -14.21 11.25 -11.04
CA LYS A 51 -14.29 11.76 -9.67
C LYS A 51 -12.94 12.33 -9.23
N GLU A 52 -12.97 13.09 -8.12
CA GLU A 52 -11.74 13.59 -7.48
C GLU A 52 -10.96 12.43 -6.80
N TYR A 53 -11.69 11.57 -6.07
CA TYR A 53 -11.10 10.49 -5.28
C TYR A 53 -11.16 9.14 -6.00
N VAL A 54 -10.09 8.34 -5.85
CA VAL A 54 -10.03 6.98 -6.39
C VAL A 54 -11.08 6.08 -5.75
N PHE A 55 -11.27 6.20 -4.44
CA PHE A 55 -12.23 5.38 -3.68
C PHE A 55 -13.33 6.25 -3.09
N VAL A 56 -14.52 6.18 -3.67
CA VAL A 56 -15.69 6.96 -3.25
C VAL A 56 -16.76 6.09 -2.64
N THR A 57 -17.68 6.69 -1.87
CA THR A 57 -18.86 6.01 -1.36
C THR A 57 -19.91 5.87 -2.46
N SER A 58 -20.72 4.80 -2.41
CA SER A 58 -21.86 4.61 -3.33
C SER A 58 -23.00 5.62 -3.10
N ARG A 59 -23.00 6.35 -1.99
CA ARG A 59 -24.09 7.22 -1.55
C ARG A 59 -23.91 8.71 -1.84
N GLY A 60 -22.73 9.13 -2.25
CA GLY A 60 -22.41 10.55 -2.44
C GLY A 60 -21.63 10.83 -3.71
N LYS A 61 -21.83 12.02 -4.28
CA LYS A 61 -21.00 12.52 -5.36
C LYS A 61 -19.63 12.90 -4.76
N ASP A 62 -18.56 12.30 -5.26
CA ASP A 62 -17.17 12.60 -4.87
C ASP A 62 -16.87 12.59 -3.36
N THR A 63 -17.58 11.77 -2.61
CA THR A 63 -17.31 11.63 -1.17
C THR A 63 -16.37 10.46 -0.94
N PRO A 64 -15.20 10.67 -0.33
CA PRO A 64 -14.25 9.60 -0.05
C PRO A 64 -14.83 8.57 0.92
N LEU A 65 -14.30 7.34 0.90
CA LEU A 65 -14.72 6.27 1.80
C LEU A 65 -14.66 6.72 3.28
N SER A 66 -15.63 6.27 4.08
CA SER A 66 -15.57 6.49 5.52
C SER A 66 -14.41 5.74 6.15
N GLU A 67 -13.94 6.21 7.29
CA GLU A 67 -12.80 5.63 8.02
C GLU A 67 -12.97 4.13 8.30
N ASN A 68 -14.19 3.73 8.62
CA ASN A 68 -14.49 2.35 8.99
C ASN A 68 -14.87 1.44 7.81
N THR A 69 -14.99 1.97 6.58
CA THR A 69 -15.48 1.18 5.43
C THR A 69 -14.60 -0.03 5.16
N THR A 70 -13.28 0.15 5.09
CA THR A 70 -12.34 -0.94 4.81
C THR A 70 -12.33 -1.97 5.94
N THR A 71 -12.30 -1.52 7.20
CA THR A 71 -12.34 -2.42 8.35
C THR A 71 -13.63 -3.24 8.39
N LYS A 72 -14.78 -2.61 8.13
CA LYS A 72 -16.07 -3.33 8.07
C LYS A 72 -16.13 -4.29 6.88
N ALA A 73 -15.54 -3.95 5.74
CA ALA A 73 -15.47 -4.87 4.60
C ALA A 73 -14.66 -6.12 4.97
N ILE A 74 -13.50 -5.97 5.60
CA ILE A 74 -12.66 -7.08 6.07
C ILE A 74 -13.43 -7.97 7.05
N GLN A 75 -14.12 -7.38 8.02
CA GLN A 75 -14.90 -8.12 9.03
C GLN A 75 -16.02 -8.99 8.44
N ARG A 76 -16.53 -8.61 7.25
CA ARG A 76 -17.59 -9.35 6.53
C ARG A 76 -17.06 -10.44 5.63
N LEU A 77 -15.77 -10.47 5.32
CA LEU A 77 -15.18 -11.55 4.53
C LEU A 77 -15.37 -12.88 5.25
N ILE A 78 -15.70 -13.90 4.48
CA ILE A 78 -15.91 -15.26 5.02
C ILE A 78 -14.55 -15.92 5.22
N ASN A 79 -14.31 -16.39 6.43
CA ASN A 79 -13.17 -17.23 6.76
C ASN A 79 -13.35 -18.59 6.07
N PRO A 80 -12.44 -19.01 5.17
CA PRO A 80 -12.59 -20.24 4.40
C PRO A 80 -12.51 -21.49 5.26
N VAL A 81 -11.92 -21.42 6.45
CA VAL A 81 -11.80 -22.56 7.36
C VAL A 81 -13.06 -22.76 8.19
N THR A 82 -13.66 -21.68 8.67
CA THR A 82 -14.80 -21.74 9.59
C THR A 82 -16.14 -21.55 8.90
N GLY A 83 -16.16 -21.08 7.64
CA GLY A 83 -17.36 -20.72 6.89
C GLY A 83 -18.15 -19.51 7.47
N LYS A 84 -17.58 -18.80 8.45
CA LYS A 84 -18.22 -17.65 9.12
C LYS A 84 -17.46 -16.35 8.80
N PRO A 85 -18.11 -15.18 8.93
CA PRO A 85 -17.39 -13.91 8.83
C PRO A 85 -16.24 -13.84 9.84
N PHE A 86 -15.13 -13.19 9.46
CA PHE A 86 -14.02 -12.97 10.39
C PHE A 86 -14.43 -12.21 11.66
N GLY A 87 -15.39 -11.27 11.52
CA GLY A 87 -15.92 -10.54 12.67
C GLY A 87 -15.01 -9.42 13.17
N SER A 88 -15.44 -8.81 14.27
CA SER A 88 -14.68 -7.75 14.96
C SER A 88 -13.47 -8.32 15.69
N GLY A 89 -12.34 -7.58 15.68
CA GLY A 89 -11.13 -7.97 16.41
C GLY A 89 -10.16 -8.85 15.64
N TYR A 90 -10.53 -9.38 14.46
CA TYR A 90 -9.63 -10.22 13.66
C TYR A 90 -8.55 -9.39 12.96
N MET A 91 -8.95 -8.40 12.18
CA MET A 91 -8.03 -7.54 11.43
C MET A 91 -8.64 -6.15 11.21
N THR A 92 -7.78 -5.14 11.21
CA THR A 92 -8.13 -3.76 10.84
C THR A 92 -7.36 -3.34 9.61
N SER A 93 -7.77 -2.24 8.96
CA SER A 93 -6.99 -1.65 7.85
C SER A 93 -5.56 -1.33 8.25
N HIS A 94 -5.33 -0.93 9.51
CA HIS A 94 -3.99 -0.65 10.03
C HIS A 94 -3.18 -1.93 10.27
N GLY A 95 -3.86 -3.04 10.58
CA GLY A 95 -3.23 -4.35 10.76
C GLY A 95 -2.47 -4.82 9.51
N PHE A 96 -3.00 -4.56 8.31
CA PHE A 96 -2.29 -4.87 7.06
C PHE A 96 -0.95 -4.15 6.95
N ARG A 97 -0.88 -2.90 7.41
CA ARG A 97 0.36 -2.14 7.44
C ARG A 97 1.39 -2.76 8.39
N HIS A 98 0.94 -3.19 9.57
CA HIS A 98 1.80 -3.90 10.52
C HIS A 98 2.28 -5.24 9.96
N THR A 99 1.38 -6.03 9.37
CA THR A 99 1.74 -7.30 8.72
C THR A 99 2.80 -7.09 7.64
N ALA A 100 2.59 -6.13 6.73
CA ALA A 100 3.55 -5.83 5.69
C ALA A 100 4.92 -5.41 6.27
N SER A 101 4.93 -4.53 7.28
CA SER A 101 6.18 -4.11 7.94
C SER A 101 6.92 -5.29 8.55
N THR A 102 6.22 -6.15 9.32
CA THR A 102 6.81 -7.33 9.96
C THR A 102 7.37 -8.30 8.93
N MET A 103 6.56 -8.66 7.94
CA MET A 103 6.96 -9.62 6.91
C MET A 103 8.14 -9.12 6.08
N LEU A 104 8.14 -7.85 5.69
CA LEU A 104 9.27 -7.27 4.94
C LEU A 104 10.57 -7.27 5.75
N ASN A 105 10.51 -7.02 7.07
CA ASN A 105 11.67 -7.15 7.96
C ASN A 105 12.15 -8.61 8.06
N GLU A 106 11.23 -9.57 8.21
CA GLU A 106 11.56 -11.01 8.25
C GLU A 106 12.15 -11.50 6.91
N LEU A 107 11.72 -10.91 5.80
CA LEU A 107 12.27 -11.19 4.47
C LEU A 107 13.65 -10.52 4.25
N GLY A 108 14.15 -9.77 5.23
CA GLY A 108 15.49 -9.20 5.24
C GLY A 108 15.63 -7.88 4.47
N TYR A 109 14.52 -7.20 4.17
CA TYR A 109 14.61 -5.85 3.63
C TYR A 109 15.14 -4.86 4.68
N HIS A 110 15.90 -3.88 4.23
CA HIS A 110 16.49 -2.89 5.12
C HIS A 110 15.40 -2.03 5.79
N SER A 111 15.45 -1.92 7.12
CA SER A 111 14.43 -1.22 7.91
C SER A 111 14.19 0.23 7.44
N ASP A 112 15.23 0.97 7.05
CA ASP A 112 15.09 2.34 6.59
C ASP A 112 14.26 2.45 5.28
N ILE A 113 14.33 1.42 4.41
CA ILE A 113 13.54 1.36 3.17
C ILE A 113 12.06 1.12 3.50
N ILE A 114 11.80 0.21 4.45
CA ILE A 114 10.45 -0.09 4.94
C ILE A 114 9.85 1.15 5.61
N GLU A 115 10.59 1.80 6.51
CA GLU A 115 10.15 3.01 7.21
C GLU A 115 9.85 4.16 6.24
N LEU A 116 10.69 4.34 5.21
CA LEU A 116 10.45 5.35 4.18
C LEU A 116 9.18 5.04 3.38
N GLN A 117 8.95 3.76 3.02
CA GLN A 117 7.72 3.32 2.32
C GLN A 117 6.49 3.56 3.18
N LEU A 118 6.62 3.43 4.48
CA LEU A 118 5.54 3.63 5.44
C LEU A 118 5.37 5.11 5.87
N ALA A 119 6.12 6.04 5.29
CA ALA A 119 6.11 7.46 5.66
C ALA A 119 6.40 7.72 7.15
N HIS A 120 7.15 6.82 7.79
CA HIS A 120 7.59 7.05 9.16
C HIS A 120 8.71 8.10 9.18
N THR A 121 8.62 9.04 10.11
CA THR A 121 9.64 10.08 10.28
C THR A 121 10.87 9.50 10.94
N ASN A 122 11.94 9.31 10.16
CA ASN A 122 13.26 9.02 10.74
C ASN A 122 13.75 10.26 11.50
N LYS A 123 14.09 10.12 12.78
CA LYS A 123 14.61 11.22 13.62
C LYS A 123 15.97 11.74 13.14
N ASP A 124 16.68 10.98 12.32
CA ASP A 124 17.99 11.34 11.78
C ASP A 124 17.85 12.09 10.44
N ARG A 125 17.76 13.42 10.53
CA ARG A 125 17.59 14.33 9.38
C ARG A 125 18.70 14.24 8.33
N ILE A 126 19.90 13.86 8.70
CA ILE A 126 21.08 13.85 7.82
C ILE A 126 21.04 12.66 6.85
N ARG A 127 20.59 11.49 7.29
CA ARG A 127 20.40 10.29 6.44
C ARG A 127 19.28 10.44 5.41
N ALA A 128 18.24 11.19 5.73
CA ALA A 128 17.04 11.32 4.87
C ALA A 128 17.31 12.08 3.56
N THR A 129 18.28 12.97 3.51
CA THR A 129 18.51 13.87 2.38
C THR A 129 19.34 13.23 1.26
N TYR A 130 20.32 12.37 1.59
CA TYR A 130 21.26 11.81 0.60
C TYR A 130 20.74 10.58 -0.16
N ASN A 131 19.64 9.95 0.26
CA ASN A 131 19.26 8.61 -0.19
C ASN A 131 17.94 8.50 -0.96
N LYS A 132 17.21 9.60 -1.26
CA LYS A 132 15.87 9.49 -1.86
C LYS A 132 15.85 8.78 -3.23
N ALA A 133 16.73 9.13 -4.13
CA ALA A 133 16.80 8.52 -5.47
C ALA A 133 17.31 7.07 -5.42
N GLN A 134 18.36 6.82 -4.63
CA GLN A 134 18.94 5.49 -4.48
C GLN A 134 18.00 4.48 -3.83
N TRP A 135 17.10 4.96 -2.95
CA TRP A 135 16.13 4.10 -2.28
C TRP A 135 14.84 3.92 -3.07
N MET A 136 14.58 4.75 -4.07
CA MET A 136 13.42 4.57 -4.92
C MET A 136 13.49 3.24 -5.67
N GLU A 137 14.59 2.92 -6.31
CA GLU A 137 14.79 1.64 -7.00
C GLU A 137 14.61 0.44 -6.05
N LYS A 138 15.21 0.53 -4.86
CA LYS A 138 15.05 -0.52 -3.83
C LYS A 138 13.61 -0.65 -3.34
N ARG A 139 12.87 0.47 -3.24
CA ARG A 139 11.45 0.47 -2.87
C ARG A 139 10.58 -0.11 -3.98
N ILE A 140 10.85 0.19 -5.25
CA ILE A 140 10.17 -0.41 -6.40
C ILE A 140 10.30 -1.93 -6.34
N ASN A 141 11.52 -2.43 -6.20
CA ASN A 141 11.80 -3.86 -6.11
C ASN A 141 11.13 -4.51 -4.88
N MET A 142 11.18 -3.86 -3.73
CA MET A 142 10.51 -4.32 -2.51
C MET A 142 8.99 -4.42 -2.68
N MET A 143 8.37 -3.39 -3.24
CA MET A 143 6.92 -3.35 -3.42
C MET A 143 6.45 -4.37 -4.46
N GLN A 144 7.20 -4.57 -5.55
CA GLN A 144 6.89 -5.61 -6.52
C GLN A 144 7.01 -7.01 -5.89
N SER A 145 8.11 -7.29 -5.19
CA SER A 145 8.29 -8.57 -4.50
C SER A 145 7.21 -8.83 -3.46
N TRP A 146 6.76 -7.80 -2.75
CA TRP A 146 5.65 -7.91 -1.81
C TRP A 146 4.34 -8.27 -2.50
N ALA A 147 4.03 -7.62 -3.61
CA ALA A 147 2.82 -7.89 -4.39
C ALA A 147 2.83 -9.31 -4.99
N ASP A 148 3.97 -9.76 -5.51
CA ASP A 148 4.15 -11.12 -6.04
C ASP A 148 4.02 -12.18 -4.94
N TYR A 149 4.53 -11.90 -3.73
CA TYR A 149 4.34 -12.76 -2.57
C TYR A 149 2.86 -12.90 -2.20
N LEU A 150 2.10 -11.80 -2.19
CA LEU A 150 0.66 -11.84 -1.92
C LEU A 150 -0.12 -12.62 -2.98
N ASP A 151 0.24 -12.48 -4.25
CA ASP A 151 -0.35 -13.27 -5.33
C ASP A 151 -0.01 -14.76 -5.20
N GLY A 152 1.20 -15.08 -4.77
CA GLY A 152 1.60 -16.46 -4.46
C GLY A 152 0.73 -17.09 -3.37
N LEU A 153 0.42 -16.34 -2.31
CA LEU A 153 -0.50 -16.79 -1.25
C LEU A 153 -1.92 -17.04 -1.77
N LYS A 154 -2.40 -16.16 -2.67
CA LYS A 154 -3.73 -16.26 -3.27
C LYS A 154 -3.89 -17.51 -4.15
N ASN A 155 -2.84 -17.89 -4.89
CA ASN A 155 -2.88 -18.97 -5.87
C ASN A 155 -2.66 -20.36 -5.26
N GLN A 156 -2.80 -20.54 -3.96
CA GLN A 156 -2.70 -21.82 -3.22
C GLN A 156 -1.38 -22.59 -3.40
N GLY A 157 -0.50 -22.43 -2.47
CA GLY A 157 0.55 -23.42 -2.17
C GLY A 157 1.87 -23.31 -2.93
N ASN A 158 2.00 -22.49 -3.93
CA ASN A 158 3.30 -22.14 -4.49
C ASN A 158 3.77 -20.79 -3.94
N VAL A 159 3.97 -20.73 -2.62
CA VAL A 159 4.75 -19.63 -2.03
C VAL A 159 6.19 -19.85 -2.48
N THR A 160 6.55 -19.21 -3.58
CA THR A 160 7.96 -19.10 -3.95
C THR A 160 8.61 -18.25 -2.87
N PRO A 161 9.60 -18.74 -2.12
CA PRO A 161 10.33 -17.91 -1.17
C PRO A 161 10.84 -16.69 -1.93
N ILE A 162 10.61 -15.51 -1.40
CA ILE A 162 11.20 -14.30 -1.97
C ILE A 162 12.71 -14.51 -1.95
N ASN A 163 13.29 -14.71 -3.13
CA ASN A 163 14.71 -14.98 -3.23
C ASN A 163 15.48 -13.83 -2.57
N LYS A 164 16.19 -14.15 -1.49
CA LYS A 164 17.19 -13.30 -0.88
C LYS A 164 18.31 -13.03 -1.88
N LYS A 165 18.11 -12.14 -2.84
CA LYS A 165 19.22 -11.43 -3.49
C LYS A 165 19.42 -10.12 -2.74
N VAL A 166 20.00 -10.28 -1.55
CA VAL A 166 20.71 -9.18 -0.91
C VAL A 166 22.07 -9.11 -1.58
N ILE A 167 22.29 -8.11 -2.38
CA ILE A 167 23.61 -7.60 -2.69
C ILE A 167 23.70 -6.21 -2.06
#